data_4ed9c2318a9903d91f0546308f40e958
#
_entry.id   4ed9c2318a9903d91f0546308f40e958
#
_cell.length_a   1.000
_cell.length_b   1.000
_cell.length_c   1.000
_cell.angle_alpha   90.00
_cell.angle_beta   90.00
_cell.angle_gamma   90.00
#
_symmetry.space_group_name_H-M   'P 1'
#
loop_
_entity.id
_entity.type
_entity.pdbx_description
1 polymer ?
#
loop_
_entity_poly.entity_id
_entity_poly.type
_entity_poly.pdbx_seq_one_letter_code
_entity_poly.pdbx_strand_id
1 'polypeptide(L)'
;SMDKLRIYIQMKDNKKAFKEIESLVQEYPMDMRYQVILGDVYLQNGKKQEAYDEYQKVMAVEPDNPMALFSMASYYEQTGQKELYQQQLDTLLLNKKVTSDTKISVMRQVIVENEQSSAKDSTQVIALFDRMMKQDIDDPQIPMLYAQYLLSKSMEAEAVPVLEQVVDLDPTNKAARLMLISAAIKKEDYKQIIKVCEPGIEATPDALDFYYYLAIAYHQAEQPDSVLSVCTKALEHVTTDTRKEIVSNFYSIMGDIYHTKKQMKEAYAAYDSALVYNPSNIGTLNNYAYYLSVERRDLDKAEEMSYKTVKAEPNNATYLDTYAWILFEKGNYAEARIYIDNAMKSDEEKSDVVVEHCGDIYFMTGDVEGALKYWKKAFYRKQTIAGQRPGTLCH
;
A
#
# COMPACT_ATOMS: atom_id res chain seq x y z
N SER A 1 44.48 2.64 7.08
CA SER A 1 43.19 3.36 7.07
C SER A 1 42.03 2.40 6.96
N MET A 2 40.85 2.81 7.41
CA MET A 2 39.64 1.96 7.37
C MET A 2 39.28 1.49 5.96
N ASP A 3 39.51 2.29 4.93
CA ASP A 3 39.24 1.89 3.53
C ASP A 3 40.14 0.75 3.07
N LYS A 4 41.43 0.78 3.44
CA LYS A 4 42.35 -0.35 3.16
C LYS A 4 41.91 -1.62 3.89
N LEU A 5 41.47 -1.50 5.14
CA LEU A 5 40.97 -2.62 5.92
C LEU A 5 39.75 -3.27 5.26
N ARG A 6 38.76 -2.45 4.85
CA ARG A 6 37.55 -2.92 4.12
C ARG A 6 37.92 -3.68 2.84
N ILE A 7 38.86 -3.13 2.06
CA ILE A 7 39.33 -3.78 0.83
C ILE A 7 39.98 -5.14 1.15
N TYR A 8 40.83 -5.23 2.16
CA TYR A 8 41.48 -6.49 2.52
C TYR A 8 40.49 -7.55 3.03
N ILE A 9 39.47 -7.13 3.79
CA ILE A 9 38.39 -8.03 4.22
C ILE A 9 37.59 -8.52 3.00
N GLN A 10 37.20 -7.64 2.07
CA GLN A 10 36.49 -8.03 0.85
C GLN A 10 37.31 -8.98 -0.04
N MET A 11 38.63 -8.76 -0.12
CA MET A 11 39.55 -9.62 -0.87
C MET A 11 39.87 -10.93 -0.15
N LYS A 12 39.36 -11.12 1.08
CA LYS A 12 39.69 -12.24 1.97
C LYS A 12 41.20 -12.38 2.24
N ASP A 13 41.94 -11.27 2.14
CA ASP A 13 43.37 -11.20 2.48
C ASP A 13 43.55 -10.99 4.00
N ASN A 14 43.28 -12.05 4.74
CA ASN A 14 43.30 -12.02 6.21
C ASN A 14 44.61 -11.51 6.79
N LYS A 15 45.73 -11.84 6.17
CA LYS A 15 47.07 -11.41 6.66
C LYS A 15 47.24 -9.91 6.61
N LYS A 16 46.79 -9.26 5.51
CA LYS A 16 46.85 -7.82 5.38
C LYS A 16 45.78 -7.13 6.24
N ALA A 17 44.58 -7.73 6.35
CA ALA A 17 43.53 -7.22 7.22
C ALA A 17 43.99 -7.18 8.69
N PHE A 18 44.60 -8.25 9.21
CA PHE A 18 45.17 -8.27 10.58
C PHE A 18 46.22 -7.20 10.78
N LYS A 19 47.20 -7.09 9.87
CA LYS A 19 48.26 -6.09 9.99
C LYS A 19 47.71 -4.66 9.98
N GLU A 20 46.73 -4.38 9.17
CA GLU A 20 46.14 -3.04 9.08
C GLU A 20 45.31 -2.68 10.34
N ILE A 21 44.52 -3.62 10.87
CA ILE A 21 43.73 -3.35 12.08
C ILE A 21 44.62 -3.27 13.34
N GLU A 22 45.62 -4.12 13.48
CA GLU A 22 46.60 -4.03 14.58
C GLU A 22 47.33 -2.68 14.56
N SER A 23 47.73 -2.19 13.38
CA SER A 23 48.31 -0.86 13.24
C SER A 23 47.34 0.26 13.68
N LEU A 24 46.03 0.15 13.34
CA LEU A 24 45.03 1.13 13.76
C LEU A 24 44.79 1.12 15.27
N VAL A 25 44.76 -0.05 15.90
CA VAL A 25 44.64 -0.17 17.36
C VAL A 25 45.85 0.46 18.08
N GLN A 26 47.04 0.28 17.53
CA GLN A 26 48.27 0.88 18.12
C GLN A 26 48.31 2.40 17.91
N GLU A 27 47.87 2.89 16.74
CA GLU A 27 47.88 4.31 16.41
C GLU A 27 46.79 5.08 17.18
N TYR A 28 45.64 4.44 17.43
CA TYR A 28 44.48 5.04 18.10
C TYR A 28 43.98 4.18 19.28
N PRO A 29 44.77 4.03 20.37
CA PRO A 29 44.46 3.08 21.45
C PRO A 29 43.23 3.47 22.27
N MET A 30 42.77 4.72 22.19
CA MET A 30 41.57 5.18 22.89
C MET A 30 40.29 5.06 22.04
N ASP A 31 40.41 4.68 20.77
CA ASP A 31 39.24 4.46 19.90
C ASP A 31 38.85 3.00 19.92
N MET A 32 37.91 2.68 20.82
CA MET A 32 37.44 1.31 21.05
C MET A 32 36.84 0.64 19.82
N ARG A 33 36.43 1.41 18.79
CA ARG A 33 35.92 0.85 17.53
C ARG A 33 36.93 -0.06 16.85
N TYR A 34 38.23 0.35 16.85
CA TYR A 34 39.28 -0.48 16.23
C TYR A 34 39.53 -1.79 17.02
N GLN A 35 39.37 -1.73 18.34
CA GLN A 35 39.49 -2.92 19.19
C GLN A 35 38.35 -3.92 18.91
N VAL A 36 37.10 -3.43 18.76
CA VAL A 36 35.96 -4.27 18.37
C VAL A 36 36.19 -4.91 17.00
N ILE A 37 36.64 -4.12 16.01
CA ILE A 37 36.91 -4.62 14.65
C ILE A 37 38.02 -5.67 14.67
N LEU A 38 39.05 -5.52 15.51
CA LEU A 38 40.11 -6.54 15.68
C LEU A 38 39.49 -7.85 16.20
N GLY A 39 38.58 -7.78 17.18
CA GLY A 39 37.84 -8.93 17.67
C GLY A 39 37.00 -9.59 16.56
N ASP A 40 36.32 -8.79 15.74
CA ASP A 40 35.51 -9.29 14.60
C ASP A 40 36.38 -10.00 13.56
N VAL A 41 37.57 -9.46 13.27
CA VAL A 41 38.53 -10.11 12.36
C VAL A 41 39.05 -11.44 12.97
N TYR A 42 39.30 -11.50 14.28
CA TYR A 42 39.62 -12.77 14.95
C TYR A 42 38.48 -13.78 14.84
N LEU A 43 37.24 -13.37 15.11
CA LEU A 43 36.05 -14.23 15.07
C LEU A 43 35.83 -14.82 13.67
N GLN A 44 35.90 -13.98 12.63
CA GLN A 44 35.76 -14.40 11.22
C GLN A 44 36.87 -15.42 10.80
N ASN A 45 37.99 -15.40 11.45
CA ASN A 45 39.11 -16.34 11.21
C ASN A 45 39.13 -17.54 12.18
N GLY A 46 38.05 -17.77 12.93
CA GLY A 46 37.89 -18.90 13.84
C GLY A 46 38.69 -18.80 15.14
N LYS A 47 39.33 -17.66 15.40
CA LYS A 47 40.08 -17.36 16.61
C LYS A 47 39.15 -16.85 17.71
N LYS A 48 38.31 -17.77 18.21
CA LYS A 48 37.18 -17.43 19.09
C LYS A 48 37.63 -16.84 20.43
N GLN A 49 38.69 -17.39 21.05
CA GLN A 49 39.16 -16.90 22.33
C GLN A 49 39.76 -15.50 22.22
N GLU A 50 40.56 -15.28 21.20
CA GLU A 50 41.16 -13.96 20.94
C GLU A 50 40.07 -12.90 20.67
N ALA A 51 39.03 -13.27 19.93
CA ALA A 51 37.87 -12.37 19.70
C ALA A 51 37.17 -12.00 21.01
N TYR A 52 36.86 -12.99 21.84
CA TYR A 52 36.25 -12.79 23.15
C TYR A 52 37.07 -11.85 24.04
N ASP A 53 38.38 -12.07 24.11
CA ASP A 53 39.30 -11.28 24.93
C ASP A 53 39.31 -9.80 24.46
N GLU A 54 39.27 -9.55 23.15
CA GLU A 54 39.19 -8.18 22.61
C GLU A 54 37.89 -7.50 22.98
N TYR A 55 36.75 -8.19 22.85
CA TYR A 55 35.44 -7.62 23.25
C TYR A 55 35.38 -7.34 24.76
N GLN A 56 35.94 -8.21 25.59
CA GLN A 56 36.01 -8.01 27.05
C GLN A 56 36.84 -6.76 27.41
N LYS A 57 37.94 -6.51 26.71
CA LYS A 57 38.75 -5.30 26.92
C LYS A 57 37.91 -4.03 26.66
N VAL A 58 37.13 -4.02 25.59
CA VAL A 58 36.24 -2.87 25.27
C VAL A 58 35.18 -2.73 26.35
N MET A 59 34.49 -3.81 26.71
CA MET A 59 33.41 -3.78 27.70
C MET A 59 33.90 -3.42 29.11
N ALA A 60 35.18 -3.67 29.44
CA ALA A 60 35.77 -3.22 30.69
C ALA A 60 35.92 -1.69 30.76
N VAL A 61 36.11 -1.02 29.61
CA VAL A 61 36.28 0.43 29.51
C VAL A 61 34.97 1.12 29.22
N GLU A 62 34.20 0.56 28.30
CA GLU A 62 32.90 1.07 27.82
C GLU A 62 31.83 -0.05 27.90
N PRO A 63 31.21 -0.29 29.07
CA PRO A 63 30.25 -1.39 29.26
C PRO A 63 29.03 -1.32 28.36
N ASP A 64 28.66 -0.11 27.94
CA ASP A 64 27.49 0.16 27.09
C ASP A 64 27.91 0.36 25.60
N ASN A 65 29.14 0.02 25.20
CA ASN A 65 29.55 0.19 23.81
C ASN A 65 28.71 -0.69 22.87
N PRO A 66 27.89 -0.09 21.99
CA PRO A 66 26.92 -0.84 21.21
C PRO A 66 27.58 -1.78 20.19
N MET A 67 28.74 -1.43 19.65
CA MET A 67 29.50 -2.32 18.74
C MET A 67 30.01 -3.56 19.47
N ALA A 68 30.60 -3.38 20.65
CA ALA A 68 31.09 -4.50 21.45
C ALA A 68 29.95 -5.42 21.93
N LEU A 69 28.83 -4.85 22.35
CA LEU A 69 27.65 -5.61 22.76
C LEU A 69 27.10 -6.44 21.60
N PHE A 70 27.05 -5.87 20.39
CA PHE A 70 26.58 -6.57 19.21
C PHE A 70 27.55 -7.66 18.74
N SER A 71 28.86 -7.35 18.68
CA SER A 71 29.89 -8.33 18.32
C SER A 71 29.95 -9.49 19.32
N MET A 72 29.73 -9.21 20.61
CA MET A 72 29.64 -10.25 21.64
C MET A 72 28.38 -11.11 21.44
N ALA A 73 27.24 -10.53 21.02
CA ALA A 73 26.07 -11.31 20.66
C ALA A 73 26.38 -12.27 19.49
N SER A 74 27.00 -11.77 18.42
CA SER A 74 27.41 -12.59 17.27
C SER A 74 28.40 -13.71 17.69
N TYR A 75 29.28 -13.44 18.64
CA TYR A 75 30.16 -14.46 19.23
C TYR A 75 29.36 -15.57 19.91
N TYR A 76 28.38 -15.22 20.74
CA TYR A 76 27.55 -16.21 21.44
C TYR A 76 26.69 -17.02 20.45
N GLU A 77 26.20 -16.41 19.40
CA GLU A 77 25.47 -17.11 18.34
C GLU A 77 26.35 -18.14 17.63
N GLN A 78 27.56 -17.74 17.18
CA GLN A 78 28.51 -18.63 16.50
C GLN A 78 29.11 -19.74 17.40
N THR A 79 29.05 -19.57 18.71
CA THR A 79 29.46 -20.59 19.69
C THR A 79 28.27 -21.42 20.20
N GLY A 80 27.06 -21.19 19.72
CA GLY A 80 25.84 -21.95 20.07
C GLY A 80 25.28 -21.64 21.45
N GLN A 81 25.67 -20.54 22.07
CA GLN A 81 25.27 -20.11 23.41
C GLN A 81 23.99 -19.22 23.31
N LYS A 82 22.86 -19.84 22.96
CA LYS A 82 21.61 -19.13 22.62
C LYS A 82 21.09 -18.21 23.72
N GLU A 83 21.18 -18.63 24.99
CA GLU A 83 20.72 -17.83 26.13
C GLU A 83 21.55 -16.55 26.30
N LEU A 84 22.88 -16.68 26.19
CA LEU A 84 23.78 -15.52 26.26
C LEU A 84 23.63 -14.59 25.08
N TYR A 85 23.40 -15.13 23.87
CA TYR A 85 23.04 -14.33 22.68
C TYR A 85 21.82 -13.48 22.95
N GLN A 86 20.75 -14.09 23.47
CA GLN A 86 19.50 -13.38 23.74
C GLN A 86 19.67 -12.30 24.82
N GLN A 87 20.37 -12.62 25.91
CA GLN A 87 20.68 -11.67 26.98
C GLN A 87 21.51 -10.49 26.46
N GLN A 88 22.45 -10.74 25.57
CA GLN A 88 23.30 -9.70 25.01
C GLN A 88 22.53 -8.77 24.08
N LEU A 89 21.64 -9.31 23.23
CA LEU A 89 20.73 -8.49 22.41
C LEU A 89 19.81 -7.66 23.27
N ASP A 90 19.21 -8.24 24.33
CA ASP A 90 18.35 -7.50 25.25
C ASP A 90 19.11 -6.37 25.95
N THR A 91 20.35 -6.64 26.40
CA THR A 91 21.20 -5.62 27.01
C THR A 91 21.41 -4.43 26.09
N LEU A 92 21.63 -4.68 24.79
CA LEU A 92 21.82 -3.62 23.80
C LEU A 92 20.51 -2.91 23.45
N LEU A 93 19.48 -3.69 23.08
CA LEU A 93 18.25 -3.14 22.50
C LEU A 93 17.36 -2.45 23.55
N LEU A 94 17.42 -2.87 24.81
CA LEU A 94 16.66 -2.28 25.91
C LEU A 94 17.42 -1.17 26.64
N ASN A 95 18.70 -0.93 26.31
CA ASN A 95 19.50 0.12 26.92
C ASN A 95 19.05 1.50 26.43
N LYS A 96 18.66 2.36 27.35
CA LYS A 96 18.21 3.73 27.05
C LYS A 96 19.33 4.65 26.54
N LYS A 97 20.61 4.31 26.79
CA LYS A 97 21.76 5.07 26.30
C LYS A 97 22.10 4.77 24.84
N VAL A 98 21.61 3.65 24.29
CA VAL A 98 21.81 3.29 22.89
C VAL A 98 20.78 4.03 22.04
N THR A 99 21.25 4.70 20.99
CA THR A 99 20.40 5.50 20.09
C THR A 99 19.43 4.62 19.28
N SER A 100 18.29 5.17 18.88
CA SER A 100 17.32 4.50 18.01
C SER A 100 17.96 4.02 16.70
N ASP A 101 18.77 4.84 16.06
CA ASP A 101 19.49 4.46 14.83
C ASP A 101 20.35 3.22 15.00
N THR A 102 21.05 3.11 16.14
CA THR A 102 21.85 1.92 16.46
C THR A 102 20.97 0.70 16.66
N LYS A 103 19.89 0.83 17.43
CA LYS A 103 18.91 -0.25 17.66
C LYS A 103 18.29 -0.73 16.35
N ILE A 104 17.92 0.18 15.49
CA ILE A 104 17.36 -0.11 14.15
C ILE A 104 18.38 -0.86 13.29
N SER A 105 19.64 -0.41 13.29
CA SER A 105 20.71 -1.07 12.54
C SER A 105 20.94 -2.51 13.02
N VAL A 106 20.96 -2.72 14.34
CA VAL A 106 21.08 -4.06 14.94
C VAL A 106 19.87 -4.92 14.59
N MET A 107 18.65 -4.41 14.72
CA MET A 107 17.43 -5.17 14.37
C MET A 107 17.39 -5.54 12.90
N ARG A 108 17.81 -4.66 12.00
CA ARG A 108 17.91 -4.97 10.57
C ARG A 108 18.89 -6.11 10.31
N GLN A 109 20.01 -6.14 11.01
CA GLN A 109 20.97 -7.24 10.89
C GLN A 109 20.42 -8.54 11.45
N VAL A 110 19.79 -8.52 12.62
CA VAL A 110 19.10 -9.69 13.21
C VAL A 110 18.05 -10.25 12.26
N ILE A 111 17.27 -9.38 11.61
CA ILE A 111 16.27 -9.79 10.60
C ILE A 111 16.97 -10.51 9.43
N VAL A 112 18.03 -9.92 8.88
CA VAL A 112 18.77 -10.51 7.74
C VAL A 112 19.37 -11.88 8.12
N GLU A 113 20.00 -12.00 9.27
CA GLU A 113 20.55 -13.24 9.78
C GLU A 113 19.48 -14.32 9.98
N ASN A 114 18.33 -13.93 10.55
CA ASN A 114 17.18 -14.83 10.70
C ASN A 114 16.64 -15.33 9.34
N GLU A 115 16.51 -14.45 8.35
CA GLU A 115 16.05 -14.83 7.01
C GLU A 115 17.03 -15.75 6.26
N GLN A 116 18.31 -15.64 6.55
CA GLN A 116 19.37 -16.50 5.99
C GLN A 116 19.49 -17.82 6.72
N SER A 117 18.98 -17.93 7.94
CA SER A 117 19.01 -19.16 8.72
C SER A 117 18.11 -20.25 8.13
N SER A 118 18.45 -21.50 8.33
CA SER A 118 17.63 -22.64 7.88
C SER A 118 16.26 -22.70 8.60
N ALA A 119 16.17 -22.17 9.81
CA ALA A 119 14.97 -22.21 10.63
C ALA A 119 13.95 -21.11 10.25
N LYS A 120 14.42 -19.93 9.79
CA LYS A 120 13.58 -18.75 9.46
C LYS A 120 12.52 -18.47 10.53
N ASP A 121 12.89 -18.59 11.80
CA ASP A 121 11.96 -18.48 12.92
C ASP A 121 11.70 -17.01 13.26
N SER A 122 10.58 -16.49 12.75
CA SER A 122 10.15 -15.11 13.02
C SER A 122 9.78 -14.85 14.48
N THR A 123 9.51 -15.90 15.27
CA THR A 123 9.10 -15.79 16.68
C THR A 123 10.13 -15.05 17.53
N GLN A 124 11.41 -15.34 17.31
CA GLN A 124 12.50 -14.69 18.06
C GLN A 124 12.61 -13.20 17.72
N VAL A 125 12.50 -12.85 16.43
CA VAL A 125 12.56 -11.45 15.99
C VAL A 125 11.36 -10.66 16.53
N ILE A 126 10.16 -11.25 16.47
CA ILE A 126 8.93 -10.65 17.03
C ILE A 126 9.08 -10.44 18.53
N ALA A 127 9.58 -11.44 19.26
CA ALA A 127 9.77 -11.34 20.71
C ALA A 127 10.78 -10.24 21.09
N LEU A 128 11.81 -9.98 20.28
CA LEU A 128 12.73 -8.85 20.47
C LEU A 128 12.00 -7.51 20.30
N PHE A 129 11.24 -7.36 19.21
CA PHE A 129 10.43 -6.16 19.01
C PHE A 129 9.42 -5.94 20.13
N ASP A 130 8.70 -6.97 20.55
CA ASP A 130 7.72 -6.88 21.63
C ASP A 130 8.34 -6.39 22.96
N ARG A 131 9.58 -6.82 23.25
CA ARG A 131 10.30 -6.31 24.43
C ARG A 131 10.71 -4.86 24.25
N MET A 132 11.17 -4.47 23.06
CA MET A 132 11.46 -3.06 22.76
C MET A 132 10.23 -2.18 22.87
N MET A 133 9.10 -2.64 22.34
CA MET A 133 7.81 -1.90 22.35
C MET A 133 7.21 -1.72 23.73
N LYS A 134 7.63 -2.51 24.73
CA LYS A 134 7.26 -2.30 26.15
C LYS A 134 8.03 -1.15 26.81
N GLN A 135 9.07 -0.65 26.15
CA GLN A 135 9.78 0.54 26.59
C GLN A 135 8.96 1.80 26.28
N ASP A 136 9.32 2.89 26.91
CA ASP A 136 8.81 4.21 26.57
C ASP A 136 9.51 4.68 25.29
N ILE A 137 8.85 4.45 24.13
CA ILE A 137 9.38 4.75 22.80
C ILE A 137 8.87 6.13 22.37
N ASP A 138 9.80 7.00 22.02
CA ASP A 138 9.57 8.35 21.49
C ASP A 138 9.96 8.50 20.01
N ASP A 139 10.65 7.50 19.44
CA ASP A 139 11.10 7.49 18.04
C ASP A 139 10.19 6.60 17.18
N PRO A 140 9.48 7.16 16.19
CA PRO A 140 8.57 6.41 15.33
C PRO A 140 9.26 5.38 14.41
N GLN A 141 10.58 5.44 14.25
CA GLN A 141 11.30 4.55 13.35
C GLN A 141 11.35 3.11 13.86
N ILE A 142 11.40 2.91 15.19
CA ILE A 142 11.39 1.56 15.79
C ILE A 142 10.07 0.84 15.53
N PRO A 143 8.90 1.40 15.93
CA PRO A 143 7.62 0.77 15.60
C PRO A 143 7.39 0.68 14.08
N MET A 144 7.89 1.62 13.29
CA MET A 144 7.79 1.53 11.83
C MET A 144 8.54 0.32 11.27
N LEU A 145 9.75 0.05 11.73
CA LEU A 145 10.50 -1.15 11.34
C LEU A 145 9.78 -2.44 11.77
N TYR A 146 9.21 -2.44 12.97
CA TYR A 146 8.43 -3.58 13.46
C TYR A 146 7.19 -3.84 12.61
N ALA A 147 6.41 -2.79 12.32
CA ALA A 147 5.22 -2.91 11.46
C ALA A 147 5.57 -3.43 10.06
N GLN A 148 6.64 -2.93 9.45
CA GLN A 148 7.13 -3.41 8.16
C GLN A 148 7.53 -4.89 8.21
N TYR A 149 8.18 -5.33 9.29
CA TYR A 149 8.52 -6.73 9.49
C TYR A 149 7.27 -7.60 9.60
N LEU A 150 6.30 -7.22 10.42
CA LEU A 150 5.02 -7.94 10.57
C LEU A 150 4.28 -8.05 9.22
N LEU A 151 4.21 -6.97 8.44
CA LEU A 151 3.60 -6.98 7.11
C LEU A 151 4.33 -7.91 6.14
N SER A 152 5.66 -7.97 6.21
CA SER A 152 6.46 -8.91 5.40
C SER A 152 6.18 -10.37 5.72
N LYS A 153 5.65 -10.65 6.92
CA LYS A 153 5.22 -11.97 7.39
C LYS A 153 3.71 -12.21 7.22
N SER A 154 3.01 -11.31 6.52
CA SER A 154 1.54 -11.35 6.35
C SER A 154 0.76 -11.30 7.68
N MET A 155 1.33 -10.69 8.71
CA MET A 155 0.73 -10.47 10.02
C MET A 155 0.08 -9.09 10.09
N GLU A 156 -0.94 -8.87 9.26
CA GLU A 156 -1.57 -7.55 9.12
C GLU A 156 -2.34 -7.13 10.37
N ALA A 157 -2.97 -8.08 11.05
CA ALA A 157 -3.75 -7.78 12.26
C ALA A 157 -2.86 -7.25 13.40
N GLU A 158 -1.66 -7.80 13.52
CA GLU A 158 -0.67 -7.39 14.51
C GLU A 158 0.05 -6.11 14.10
N ALA A 159 0.20 -5.85 12.81
CA ALA A 159 0.85 -4.65 12.29
C ALA A 159 0.01 -3.38 12.50
N VAL A 160 -1.33 -3.47 12.43
CA VAL A 160 -2.22 -2.30 12.54
C VAL A 160 -2.01 -1.50 13.83
N PRO A 161 -2.05 -2.09 15.05
CA PRO A 161 -1.83 -1.31 16.28
C PRO A 161 -0.42 -0.72 16.37
N VAL A 162 0.58 -1.37 15.78
CA VAL A 162 1.95 -0.83 15.72
C VAL A 162 2.03 0.38 14.77
N LEU A 163 1.34 0.33 13.63
CA LEU A 163 1.23 1.47 12.71
C LEU A 163 0.45 2.63 13.32
N GLU A 164 -0.59 2.36 14.10
CA GLU A 164 -1.31 3.40 14.85
C GLU A 164 -0.36 4.12 15.82
N GLN A 165 0.51 3.39 16.53
CA GLN A 165 1.54 3.99 17.38
C GLN A 165 2.55 4.83 16.57
N VAL A 166 2.94 4.41 15.37
CA VAL A 166 3.79 5.25 14.48
C VAL A 166 3.12 6.59 14.21
N VAL A 167 1.83 6.57 13.87
CA VAL A 167 1.07 7.78 13.55
C VAL A 167 0.84 8.67 14.78
N ASP A 168 0.71 8.07 15.98
CA ASP A 168 0.61 8.83 17.23
C ASP A 168 1.92 9.56 17.56
N LEU A 169 3.07 8.92 17.29
CA LEU A 169 4.40 9.50 17.49
C LEU A 169 4.77 10.51 16.41
N ASP A 170 4.38 10.25 15.17
CA ASP A 170 4.62 11.12 14.01
C ASP A 170 3.32 11.24 13.18
N PRO A 171 2.47 12.23 13.50
CA PRO A 171 1.23 12.46 12.75
C PRO A 171 1.43 12.76 11.26
N THR A 172 2.63 13.18 10.85
CA THR A 172 2.96 13.49 9.46
C THR A 172 3.44 12.26 8.67
N ASN A 173 3.53 11.08 9.29
CA ASN A 173 4.03 9.87 8.67
C ASN A 173 3.06 9.33 7.61
N LYS A 174 3.22 9.83 6.39
CA LYS A 174 2.41 9.43 5.24
C LYS A 174 2.48 7.92 4.97
N ALA A 175 3.66 7.32 5.10
CA ALA A 175 3.86 5.90 4.80
C ALA A 175 3.04 5.01 5.75
N ALA A 176 3.09 5.27 7.05
CA ALA A 176 2.31 4.53 8.05
C ALA A 176 0.80 4.67 7.80
N ARG A 177 0.32 5.89 7.50
CA ARG A 177 -1.10 6.12 7.17
C ARG A 177 -1.54 5.35 5.92
N LEU A 178 -0.73 5.34 4.86
CA LEU A 178 -1.05 4.59 3.64
C LEU A 178 -1.08 3.07 3.89
N MET A 179 -0.22 2.55 4.78
CA MET A 179 -0.27 1.14 5.18
C MET A 179 -1.55 0.81 5.96
N LEU A 180 -1.98 1.69 6.88
CA LEU A 180 -3.26 1.57 7.60
C LEU A 180 -4.45 1.60 6.64
N ILE A 181 -4.45 2.52 5.68
CA ILE A 181 -5.49 2.62 4.64
C ILE A 181 -5.52 1.34 3.81
N SER A 182 -4.36 0.82 3.38
CA SER A 182 -4.26 -0.42 2.62
C SER A 182 -4.85 -1.62 3.38
N ALA A 183 -4.55 -1.73 4.67
CA ALA A 183 -5.13 -2.78 5.53
C ALA A 183 -6.65 -2.63 5.69
N ALA A 184 -7.15 -1.39 5.81
CA ALA A 184 -8.58 -1.10 5.92
C ALA A 184 -9.33 -1.39 4.60
N ILE A 185 -8.74 -1.08 3.45
CA ILE A 185 -9.31 -1.39 2.12
C ILE A 185 -9.51 -2.89 1.96
N LYS A 186 -8.53 -3.72 2.32
CA LYS A 186 -8.64 -5.19 2.23
C LYS A 186 -9.79 -5.76 3.07
N LYS A 187 -10.18 -5.08 4.14
CA LYS A 187 -11.27 -5.44 5.04
C LYS A 187 -12.58 -4.72 4.72
N GLU A 188 -12.59 -3.87 3.68
CA GLU A 188 -13.70 -2.98 3.34
C GLU A 188 -14.16 -2.10 4.52
N ASP A 189 -13.20 -1.76 5.42
CA ASP A 189 -13.46 -0.93 6.60
C ASP A 189 -13.34 0.56 6.26
N TYR A 190 -14.37 1.07 5.63
CA TYR A 190 -14.43 2.49 5.22
C TYR A 190 -14.42 3.46 6.40
N LYS A 191 -14.92 3.04 7.58
CA LYS A 191 -14.86 3.87 8.80
C LYS A 191 -13.43 4.07 9.27
N GLN A 192 -12.62 3.02 9.20
CA GLN A 192 -11.20 3.11 9.53
C GLN A 192 -10.46 3.99 8.52
N ILE A 193 -10.80 3.92 7.23
CA ILE A 193 -10.21 4.83 6.22
C ILE A 193 -10.49 6.28 6.58
N ILE A 194 -11.74 6.64 6.91
CA ILE A 194 -12.11 8.00 7.34
C ILE A 194 -11.27 8.42 8.56
N LYS A 195 -11.23 7.58 9.59
CA LYS A 195 -10.48 7.83 10.84
C LYS A 195 -8.99 8.09 10.60
N VAL A 196 -8.40 7.46 9.60
CA VAL A 196 -6.97 7.63 9.25
C VAL A 196 -6.74 8.86 8.36
N CYS A 197 -7.65 9.10 7.40
CA CYS A 197 -7.47 10.17 6.40
C CYS A 197 -7.74 11.56 6.96
N GLU A 198 -8.79 11.77 7.77
CA GLU A 198 -9.12 13.09 8.30
C GLU A 198 -7.96 13.72 9.08
N PRO A 199 -7.37 13.06 10.11
CA PRO A 199 -6.19 13.61 10.78
C PRO A 199 -4.95 13.67 9.86
N GLY A 200 -4.87 12.81 8.85
CA GLY A 200 -3.80 12.83 7.85
C GLY A 200 -3.81 14.10 7.02
N ILE A 201 -4.99 14.55 6.61
CA ILE A 201 -5.19 15.82 5.89
C ILE A 201 -4.85 17.01 6.79
N GLU A 202 -5.23 16.98 8.07
CA GLU A 202 -4.88 18.04 9.00
C GLU A 202 -3.36 18.15 9.21
N ALA A 203 -2.67 17.02 9.34
CA ALA A 203 -1.22 16.98 9.54
C ALA A 203 -0.42 17.29 8.27
N THR A 204 -0.93 16.90 7.09
CA THR A 204 -0.26 17.04 5.80
C THR A 204 -1.27 17.44 4.71
N PRO A 205 -1.70 18.73 4.67
CA PRO A 205 -2.76 19.20 3.76
C PRO A 205 -2.47 19.00 2.27
N ASP A 206 -1.20 18.93 1.88
CA ASP A 206 -0.78 18.75 0.48
C ASP A 206 -0.75 17.27 0.04
N ALA A 207 -1.03 16.33 0.96
CA ALA A 207 -1.04 14.90 0.66
C ALA A 207 -2.36 14.47 0.00
N LEU A 208 -2.47 14.69 -1.31
CA LEU A 208 -3.69 14.44 -2.10
C LEU A 208 -4.19 13.00 -2.03
N ASP A 209 -3.32 12.03 -1.73
CA ASP A 209 -3.72 10.64 -1.54
C ASP A 209 -4.78 10.48 -0.44
N PHE A 210 -4.67 11.22 0.66
CA PHE A 210 -5.64 11.12 1.76
C PHE A 210 -7.02 11.64 1.36
N TYR A 211 -7.08 12.72 0.58
CA TYR A 211 -8.35 13.22 0.02
C TYR A 211 -8.99 12.19 -0.92
N TYR A 212 -8.17 11.54 -1.73
CA TYR A 212 -8.65 10.52 -2.68
C TYR A 212 -9.28 9.33 -1.95
N TYR A 213 -8.58 8.75 -0.97
CA TYR A 213 -9.13 7.63 -0.19
C TYR A 213 -10.32 8.05 0.67
N LEU A 214 -10.31 9.26 1.20
CA LEU A 214 -11.43 9.81 1.96
C LEU A 214 -12.67 10.00 1.07
N ALA A 215 -12.50 10.49 -0.15
CA ALA A 215 -13.60 10.61 -1.11
C ALA A 215 -14.22 9.24 -1.44
N ILE A 216 -13.39 8.22 -1.66
CA ILE A 216 -13.86 6.84 -1.87
C ILE A 216 -14.61 6.31 -0.64
N ALA A 217 -14.09 6.53 0.56
CA ALA A 217 -14.72 6.06 1.80
C ALA A 217 -16.08 6.74 2.02
N TYR A 218 -16.19 8.05 1.80
CA TYR A 218 -17.49 8.77 1.86
C TYR A 218 -18.45 8.33 0.76
N HIS A 219 -17.95 8.02 -0.43
CA HIS A 219 -18.80 7.48 -1.50
C HIS A 219 -19.42 6.14 -1.08
N GLN A 220 -18.63 5.23 -0.51
CA GLN A 220 -19.12 3.95 0.00
C GLN A 220 -20.06 4.10 1.21
N ALA A 221 -19.88 5.17 1.98
CA ALA A 221 -20.77 5.53 3.08
C ALA A 221 -22.04 6.29 2.62
N GLU A 222 -22.27 6.39 1.31
CA GLU A 222 -23.41 7.10 0.71
C GLU A 222 -23.54 8.58 1.16
N GLN A 223 -22.40 9.27 1.30
CA GLN A 223 -22.31 10.67 1.70
C GLN A 223 -21.87 11.58 0.55
N PRO A 224 -22.72 11.83 -0.46
CA PRO A 224 -22.33 12.54 -1.68
C PRO A 224 -21.83 13.98 -1.44
N ASP A 225 -22.41 14.71 -0.48
CA ASP A 225 -21.97 16.07 -0.18
C ASP A 225 -20.57 16.09 0.46
N SER A 226 -20.25 15.10 1.29
CA SER A 226 -18.91 14.93 1.84
C SER A 226 -17.88 14.63 0.75
N VAL A 227 -18.23 13.79 -0.23
CA VAL A 227 -17.37 13.51 -1.39
C VAL A 227 -17.05 14.79 -2.16
N LEU A 228 -18.08 15.59 -2.51
CA LEU A 228 -17.88 16.85 -3.24
C LEU A 228 -17.00 17.83 -2.43
N SER A 229 -17.26 17.96 -1.12
CA SER A 229 -16.47 18.82 -0.24
C SER A 229 -15.00 18.42 -0.22
N VAL A 230 -14.71 17.13 -0.06
CA VAL A 230 -13.34 16.60 -0.03
C VAL A 230 -12.62 16.80 -1.36
N CYS A 231 -13.28 16.49 -2.48
CA CYS A 231 -12.70 16.69 -3.81
C CYS A 231 -12.40 18.19 -4.07
N THR A 232 -13.32 19.08 -3.68
CA THR A 232 -13.13 20.52 -3.82
C THR A 232 -11.93 21.00 -3.02
N LYS A 233 -11.81 20.58 -1.75
CA LYS A 233 -10.66 20.90 -0.91
C LYS A 233 -9.35 20.36 -1.50
N ALA A 234 -9.35 19.14 -2.02
CA ALA A 234 -8.17 18.57 -2.68
C ALA A 234 -7.69 19.43 -3.84
N LEU A 235 -8.61 19.96 -4.65
CA LEU A 235 -8.29 20.80 -5.80
C LEU A 235 -7.69 22.15 -5.39
N GLU A 236 -7.93 22.66 -4.17
CA GLU A 236 -7.30 23.87 -3.63
C GLU A 236 -5.80 23.67 -3.36
N HIS A 237 -5.34 22.42 -3.16
CA HIS A 237 -3.94 22.07 -2.92
C HIS A 237 -3.18 21.63 -4.17
N VAL A 238 -3.80 21.70 -5.35
CA VAL A 238 -3.17 21.37 -6.63
C VAL A 238 -2.15 22.43 -7.00
N THR A 239 -0.95 21.98 -7.35
CA THR A 239 0.16 22.84 -7.83
C THR A 239 0.55 22.48 -9.26
N THR A 240 1.49 23.22 -9.85
CA THR A 240 2.04 22.91 -11.17
C THR A 240 2.75 21.55 -11.23
N ASP A 241 3.26 21.08 -10.09
CA ASP A 241 3.97 19.79 -9.97
C ASP A 241 3.04 18.62 -9.70
N THR A 242 1.75 18.88 -9.45
CA THR A 242 0.76 17.84 -9.24
C THR A 242 0.54 17.04 -10.52
N ARG A 243 0.58 15.69 -10.41
CA ARG A 243 0.30 14.82 -11.55
C ARG A 243 -1.12 15.01 -12.04
N LYS A 244 -1.25 15.25 -13.35
CA LYS A 244 -2.53 15.56 -14.00
C LYS A 244 -3.56 14.43 -13.84
N GLU A 245 -3.11 13.19 -13.76
CA GLU A 245 -3.98 12.02 -13.55
C GLU A 245 -4.73 12.10 -12.22
N ILE A 246 -4.08 12.60 -11.16
CA ILE A 246 -4.70 12.76 -9.83
C ILE A 246 -5.80 13.82 -9.90
N VAL A 247 -5.52 14.94 -10.55
CA VAL A 247 -6.51 16.03 -10.75
C VAL A 247 -7.70 15.54 -11.56
N SER A 248 -7.44 14.79 -12.64
CA SER A 248 -8.46 14.16 -13.47
C SER A 248 -9.38 13.23 -12.64
N ASN A 249 -8.80 12.45 -11.74
CA ASN A 249 -9.57 11.53 -10.90
C ASN A 249 -10.53 12.27 -9.95
N PHE A 250 -10.10 13.39 -9.34
CA PHE A 250 -11.01 14.19 -8.52
C PHE A 250 -12.20 14.74 -9.31
N TYR A 251 -11.94 15.30 -10.49
CA TYR A 251 -13.03 15.76 -11.36
C TYR A 251 -13.93 14.63 -11.84
N SER A 252 -13.38 13.44 -12.11
CA SER A 252 -14.19 12.27 -12.48
C SER A 252 -15.13 11.86 -11.35
N ILE A 253 -14.62 11.77 -10.12
CA ILE A 253 -15.43 11.46 -8.93
C ILE A 253 -16.54 12.51 -8.75
N MET A 254 -16.21 13.79 -8.88
CA MET A 254 -17.22 14.86 -8.81
C MET A 254 -18.29 14.72 -9.89
N GLY A 255 -17.90 14.35 -11.11
CA GLY A 255 -18.83 14.08 -12.22
C GLY A 255 -19.82 12.96 -11.88
N ASP A 256 -19.35 11.84 -11.35
CA ASP A 256 -20.19 10.72 -10.93
C ASP A 256 -21.16 11.12 -9.81
N ILE A 257 -20.72 11.90 -8.84
CA ILE A 257 -21.56 12.39 -7.74
C ILE A 257 -22.61 13.39 -8.23
N TYR A 258 -22.23 14.36 -9.07
CA TYR A 258 -23.19 15.30 -9.65
C TYR A 258 -24.24 14.59 -10.50
N HIS A 259 -23.83 13.58 -11.27
CA HIS A 259 -24.76 12.75 -12.03
C HIS A 259 -25.76 12.03 -11.10
N THR A 260 -25.28 11.39 -10.05
CA THR A 260 -26.14 10.72 -9.04
C THR A 260 -27.13 11.70 -8.40
N LYS A 261 -26.71 12.95 -8.18
CA LYS A 261 -27.57 14.04 -7.67
C LYS A 261 -28.47 14.65 -8.75
N LYS A 262 -28.44 14.13 -9.98
CA LYS A 262 -29.20 14.66 -11.14
C LYS A 262 -28.82 16.10 -11.49
N GLN A 263 -27.65 16.54 -11.19
CA GLN A 263 -27.05 17.83 -11.52
C GLN A 263 -26.23 17.68 -12.81
N MET A 264 -26.94 17.50 -13.94
CA MET A 264 -26.30 17.07 -15.20
C MET A 264 -25.33 18.10 -15.77
N LYS A 265 -25.64 19.39 -15.64
CA LYS A 265 -24.75 20.45 -16.11
C LYS A 265 -23.37 20.40 -15.39
N GLU A 266 -23.42 20.27 -14.08
CA GLU A 266 -22.25 20.16 -13.22
C GLU A 266 -21.49 18.86 -13.49
N ALA A 267 -22.21 17.76 -13.69
CA ALA A 267 -21.62 16.45 -14.01
C ALA A 267 -20.80 16.51 -15.31
N TYR A 268 -21.37 17.03 -16.37
CA TYR A 268 -20.68 17.12 -17.67
C TYR A 268 -19.51 18.12 -17.63
N ALA A 269 -19.65 19.24 -16.93
CA ALA A 269 -18.54 20.16 -16.72
C ALA A 269 -17.37 19.53 -15.96
N ALA A 270 -17.66 18.69 -14.95
CA ALA A 270 -16.64 17.96 -14.21
C ALA A 270 -15.96 16.90 -15.10
N TYR A 271 -16.69 16.12 -15.88
CA TYR A 271 -16.10 15.15 -16.81
C TYR A 271 -15.25 15.83 -17.90
N ASP A 272 -15.73 16.95 -18.47
CA ASP A 272 -14.93 17.73 -19.43
C ASP A 272 -13.63 18.20 -18.78
N SER A 273 -13.67 18.69 -17.52
CA SER A 273 -12.46 19.06 -16.77
C SER A 273 -11.54 17.87 -16.55
N ALA A 274 -12.08 16.70 -16.17
CA ALA A 274 -11.29 15.48 -15.99
C ALA A 274 -10.52 15.12 -17.27
N LEU A 275 -11.17 15.20 -18.43
CA LEU A 275 -10.58 14.87 -19.73
C LEU A 275 -9.62 15.93 -20.26
N VAL A 276 -9.71 17.19 -19.79
CA VAL A 276 -8.70 18.22 -20.04
C VAL A 276 -7.38 17.85 -19.34
N TYR A 277 -7.45 17.38 -18.09
CA TYR A 277 -6.25 16.98 -17.35
C TYR A 277 -5.70 15.62 -17.79
N ASN A 278 -6.57 14.65 -18.08
CA ASN A 278 -6.18 13.33 -18.59
C ASN A 278 -7.15 12.85 -19.68
N PRO A 279 -6.87 13.12 -20.97
CA PRO A 279 -7.69 12.70 -22.09
C PRO A 279 -7.86 11.19 -22.24
N SER A 280 -6.99 10.42 -21.56
CA SER A 280 -6.98 8.95 -21.57
C SER A 280 -7.51 8.34 -20.27
N ASN A 281 -8.23 9.11 -19.45
CA ASN A 281 -8.88 8.57 -18.25
C ASN A 281 -10.03 7.64 -18.67
N ILE A 282 -9.71 6.33 -18.73
CA ILE A 282 -10.63 5.30 -19.25
C ILE A 282 -11.93 5.26 -18.46
N GLY A 283 -11.87 5.37 -17.13
CA GLY A 283 -13.05 5.39 -16.27
C GLY A 283 -13.97 6.58 -16.60
N THR A 284 -13.39 7.77 -16.70
CA THR A 284 -14.14 8.99 -17.09
C THR A 284 -14.74 8.85 -18.48
N LEU A 285 -13.97 8.38 -19.46
CA LEU A 285 -14.45 8.18 -20.83
C LEU A 285 -15.65 7.23 -20.86
N ASN A 286 -15.58 6.12 -20.13
CA ASN A 286 -16.68 5.16 -20.06
C ASN A 286 -17.94 5.76 -19.39
N ASN A 287 -17.80 6.34 -18.21
CA ASN A 287 -18.95 6.84 -17.45
C ASN A 287 -19.62 8.00 -18.18
N TYR A 288 -18.83 8.92 -18.70
CA TYR A 288 -19.37 10.04 -19.47
C TYR A 288 -20.12 9.57 -20.73
N ALA A 289 -19.52 8.65 -21.50
CA ALA A 289 -20.13 8.07 -22.69
C ALA A 289 -21.45 7.34 -22.35
N TYR A 290 -21.45 6.54 -21.30
CA TYR A 290 -22.65 5.84 -20.84
C TYR A 290 -23.78 6.78 -20.48
N TYR A 291 -23.51 7.81 -19.67
CA TYR A 291 -24.54 8.76 -19.26
C TYR A 291 -25.09 9.60 -20.42
N LEU A 292 -24.23 10.00 -21.36
CA LEU A 292 -24.73 10.65 -22.61
C LEU A 292 -25.63 9.72 -23.39
N SER A 293 -25.35 8.44 -23.48
CA SER A 293 -26.18 7.48 -24.21
C SER A 293 -27.53 7.24 -23.55
N VAL A 294 -27.58 7.14 -22.23
CA VAL A 294 -28.82 6.98 -21.46
C VAL A 294 -29.73 8.18 -21.66
N GLU A 295 -29.18 9.39 -21.78
CA GLU A 295 -29.94 10.60 -22.05
C GLU A 295 -30.17 10.87 -23.55
N ARG A 296 -29.65 10.02 -24.43
CA ARG A 296 -29.70 10.18 -25.90
C ARG A 296 -29.13 11.51 -26.37
N ARG A 297 -28.04 11.96 -25.73
CA ARG A 297 -27.35 13.22 -26.05
C ARG A 297 -26.00 12.93 -26.64
N ASP A 298 -25.59 13.74 -27.61
CA ASP A 298 -24.25 13.74 -28.20
C ASP A 298 -23.71 12.32 -28.45
N LEU A 299 -24.53 11.43 -29.05
CA LEU A 299 -24.25 10.02 -29.25
C LEU A 299 -22.96 9.78 -30.05
N ASP A 300 -22.60 10.71 -30.96
CA ASP A 300 -21.34 10.61 -31.71
C ASP A 300 -20.13 10.83 -30.78
N LYS A 301 -20.19 11.79 -29.86
CA LYS A 301 -19.16 12.01 -28.82
C LYS A 301 -19.10 10.80 -27.88
N ALA A 302 -20.24 10.25 -27.48
CA ALA A 302 -20.32 9.07 -26.64
C ALA A 302 -19.65 7.85 -27.31
N GLU A 303 -19.93 7.63 -28.60
CA GLU A 303 -19.32 6.54 -29.36
C GLU A 303 -17.80 6.68 -29.45
N GLU A 304 -17.30 7.89 -29.78
CA GLU A 304 -15.85 8.14 -29.87
C GLU A 304 -15.15 7.85 -28.54
N MET A 305 -15.73 8.32 -27.42
CA MET A 305 -15.16 8.08 -26.07
C MET A 305 -15.18 6.60 -25.72
N SER A 306 -16.31 5.92 -25.91
CA SER A 306 -16.45 4.51 -25.58
C SER A 306 -15.62 3.60 -26.48
N TYR A 307 -15.43 3.96 -27.76
CA TYR A 307 -14.51 3.24 -28.63
C TYR A 307 -13.08 3.27 -28.10
N LYS A 308 -12.62 4.40 -27.53
CA LYS A 308 -11.29 4.49 -26.89
C LYS A 308 -11.16 3.51 -25.72
N THR A 309 -12.24 3.31 -24.93
CA THR A 309 -12.22 2.36 -23.80
C THR A 309 -12.13 0.90 -24.27
N VAL A 310 -12.92 0.53 -25.26
CA VAL A 310 -12.89 -0.83 -25.85
C VAL A 310 -11.55 -1.11 -26.52
N LYS A 311 -10.95 -0.12 -27.19
CA LYS A 311 -9.63 -0.25 -27.79
C LYS A 311 -8.54 -0.44 -26.74
N ALA A 312 -8.63 0.22 -25.59
CA ALA A 312 -7.67 0.11 -24.50
C ALA A 312 -7.79 -1.23 -23.75
N GLU A 313 -9.02 -1.69 -23.52
CA GLU A 313 -9.33 -2.93 -22.80
C GLU A 313 -10.38 -3.77 -23.56
N PRO A 314 -9.99 -4.50 -24.61
CA PRO A 314 -10.92 -5.17 -25.53
C PRO A 314 -11.79 -6.28 -24.91
N ASN A 315 -11.38 -6.78 -23.75
CA ASN A 315 -12.08 -7.87 -23.06
C ASN A 315 -12.83 -7.39 -21.81
N ASN A 316 -12.83 -6.09 -21.53
CA ASN A 316 -13.54 -5.55 -20.38
C ASN A 316 -15.05 -5.54 -20.64
N ALA A 317 -15.78 -6.37 -19.92
CA ALA A 317 -17.23 -6.55 -20.12
C ALA A 317 -18.02 -5.26 -19.92
N THR A 318 -17.65 -4.39 -18.99
CA THR A 318 -18.31 -3.10 -18.73
C THR A 318 -18.13 -2.16 -19.90
N TYR A 319 -16.94 -2.08 -20.49
CA TYR A 319 -16.67 -1.19 -21.63
C TYR A 319 -17.33 -1.71 -22.91
N LEU A 320 -17.35 -3.03 -23.10
CA LEU A 320 -18.07 -3.67 -24.20
C LEU A 320 -19.58 -3.42 -24.12
N ASP A 321 -20.18 -3.51 -22.92
CA ASP A 321 -21.58 -3.21 -22.69
C ASP A 321 -21.91 -1.74 -23.00
N THR A 322 -21.14 -0.81 -22.46
CA THR A 322 -21.32 0.63 -22.72
C THR A 322 -21.26 0.93 -24.20
N TYR A 323 -20.31 0.36 -24.93
CA TYR A 323 -20.18 0.55 -26.37
C TYR A 323 -21.36 -0.07 -27.14
N ALA A 324 -21.76 -1.28 -26.77
CA ALA A 324 -22.93 -1.94 -27.33
C ALA A 324 -24.21 -1.12 -27.12
N TRP A 325 -24.39 -0.56 -25.93
CA TRP A 325 -25.54 0.29 -25.61
C TRP A 325 -25.57 1.57 -26.43
N ILE A 326 -24.44 2.24 -26.62
CA ILE A 326 -24.33 3.43 -27.48
C ILE A 326 -24.71 3.09 -28.93
N LEU A 327 -24.22 1.99 -29.46
CA LEU A 327 -24.56 1.52 -30.81
C LEU A 327 -26.05 1.20 -30.93
N PHE A 328 -26.65 0.61 -29.89
CA PHE A 328 -28.10 0.36 -29.79
C PHE A 328 -28.87 1.67 -29.87
N GLU A 329 -28.51 2.68 -29.06
CA GLU A 329 -29.19 3.99 -29.07
C GLU A 329 -29.01 4.73 -30.41
N LYS A 330 -27.96 4.45 -31.14
CA LYS A 330 -27.76 4.94 -32.54
C LYS A 330 -28.51 4.14 -33.60
N GLY A 331 -29.20 3.05 -33.24
CA GLY A 331 -29.91 2.15 -34.16
C GLY A 331 -29.04 1.10 -34.85
N ASN A 332 -27.74 0.99 -34.49
CA ASN A 332 -26.78 0.03 -35.04
C ASN A 332 -26.90 -1.33 -34.34
N TYR A 333 -28.08 -1.93 -34.37
CA TYR A 333 -28.41 -3.13 -33.56
C TYR A 333 -27.53 -4.35 -33.88
N ALA A 334 -27.19 -4.59 -35.14
CA ALA A 334 -26.37 -5.72 -35.54
C ALA A 334 -24.96 -5.64 -34.98
N GLU A 335 -24.37 -4.46 -34.98
CA GLU A 335 -23.04 -4.22 -34.41
C GLU A 335 -23.10 -4.25 -32.86
N ALA A 336 -24.13 -3.64 -32.26
CA ALA A 336 -24.38 -3.72 -30.82
C ALA A 336 -24.42 -5.18 -30.32
N ARG A 337 -25.03 -6.08 -31.12
CA ARG A 337 -25.09 -7.50 -30.80
C ARG A 337 -23.70 -8.14 -30.67
N ILE A 338 -22.79 -7.81 -31.56
CA ILE A 338 -21.42 -8.35 -31.55
C ILE A 338 -20.71 -8.00 -30.21
N TYR A 339 -20.84 -6.73 -29.78
CA TYR A 339 -20.17 -6.26 -28.57
C TYR A 339 -20.85 -6.78 -27.30
N ILE A 340 -22.17 -6.83 -27.24
CA ILE A 340 -22.85 -7.38 -26.08
C ILE A 340 -22.62 -8.88 -25.92
N ASP A 341 -22.56 -9.65 -27.03
CA ASP A 341 -22.22 -11.07 -26.98
C ASP A 341 -20.78 -11.28 -26.45
N ASN A 342 -19.84 -10.39 -26.79
CA ASN A 342 -18.50 -10.42 -26.25
C ASN A 342 -18.48 -10.08 -24.76
N ALA A 343 -19.24 -9.08 -24.32
CA ALA A 343 -19.40 -8.75 -22.90
C ALA A 343 -19.92 -9.94 -22.10
N MET A 344 -20.83 -10.72 -22.66
CA MET A 344 -21.44 -11.87 -22.00
C MET A 344 -20.55 -13.13 -21.94
N LYS A 345 -19.43 -13.18 -22.66
CA LYS A 345 -18.48 -14.31 -22.66
C LYS A 345 -17.60 -14.39 -21.41
N SER A 346 -17.42 -13.29 -20.69
CA SER A 346 -16.64 -13.28 -19.46
C SER A 346 -17.33 -14.11 -18.39
N ASP A 347 -16.57 -14.85 -17.59
CA ASP A 347 -17.06 -15.67 -16.48
C ASP A 347 -17.51 -14.82 -15.27
N GLU A 348 -17.26 -13.52 -15.29
CA GLU A 348 -17.68 -12.61 -14.25
C GLU A 348 -19.19 -12.46 -14.16
N GLU A 349 -19.71 -12.29 -12.96
CA GLU A 349 -21.13 -12.04 -12.76
C GLU A 349 -21.51 -10.65 -13.34
N LYS A 350 -22.46 -10.65 -14.28
CA LYS A 350 -22.91 -9.42 -14.93
C LYS A 350 -23.91 -8.67 -14.07
N SER A 351 -23.87 -7.34 -14.11
CA SER A 351 -24.91 -6.51 -13.51
C SER A 351 -26.27 -6.74 -14.19
N ASP A 352 -27.35 -6.44 -13.46
CA ASP A 352 -28.71 -6.55 -14.03
C ASP A 352 -28.90 -5.65 -15.25
N VAL A 353 -28.24 -4.50 -15.27
CA VAL A 353 -28.26 -3.54 -16.40
C VAL A 353 -27.67 -4.18 -17.65
N VAL A 354 -26.50 -4.82 -17.57
CA VAL A 354 -25.89 -5.52 -18.73
C VAL A 354 -26.80 -6.63 -19.25
N VAL A 355 -27.46 -7.36 -18.37
CA VAL A 355 -28.40 -8.44 -18.76
C VAL A 355 -29.65 -7.84 -19.44
N GLU A 356 -30.17 -6.71 -18.98
CA GLU A 356 -31.27 -5.97 -19.64
C GLU A 356 -30.86 -5.47 -21.01
N HIS A 357 -29.72 -4.78 -21.14
CA HIS A 357 -29.20 -4.32 -22.43
C HIS A 357 -29.07 -5.50 -23.43
N CYS A 358 -28.60 -6.66 -22.96
CA CYS A 358 -28.55 -7.87 -23.77
C CYS A 358 -29.94 -8.26 -24.29
N GLY A 359 -30.95 -8.26 -23.43
CA GLY A 359 -32.35 -8.53 -23.82
C GLY A 359 -32.86 -7.56 -24.87
N ASP A 360 -32.64 -6.25 -24.68
CA ASP A 360 -33.08 -5.21 -25.60
C ASP A 360 -32.42 -5.32 -26.98
N ILE A 361 -31.10 -5.57 -27.01
CA ILE A 361 -30.32 -5.75 -28.25
C ILE A 361 -30.80 -7.03 -28.99
N TYR A 362 -31.02 -8.11 -28.28
CA TYR A 362 -31.52 -9.38 -28.85
C TYR A 362 -32.91 -9.18 -29.48
N PHE A 363 -33.79 -8.47 -28.79
CA PHE A 363 -35.12 -8.14 -29.33
C PHE A 363 -35.04 -7.36 -30.65
N MET A 364 -34.22 -6.31 -30.68
CA MET A 364 -34.06 -5.45 -31.87
C MET A 364 -33.36 -6.16 -33.04
N THR A 365 -32.62 -7.26 -32.77
CA THR A 365 -32.04 -8.10 -33.82
C THR A 365 -32.93 -9.29 -34.21
N GLY A 366 -34.18 -9.34 -33.72
CA GLY A 366 -35.19 -10.34 -34.08
C GLY A 366 -35.14 -11.65 -33.28
N ASP A 367 -34.24 -11.76 -32.30
CA ASP A 367 -34.13 -12.93 -31.43
C ASP A 367 -35.04 -12.76 -30.18
N VAL A 368 -36.33 -12.94 -30.39
CA VAL A 368 -37.33 -12.76 -29.32
C VAL A 368 -37.19 -13.76 -28.20
N GLU A 369 -36.81 -15.01 -28.50
CA GLU A 369 -36.61 -16.04 -27.50
C GLU A 369 -35.39 -15.74 -26.58
N GLY A 370 -34.30 -15.33 -27.19
CA GLY A 370 -33.11 -14.89 -26.47
C GLY A 370 -33.39 -13.67 -25.60
N ALA A 371 -34.12 -12.67 -26.14
CA ALA A 371 -34.52 -11.47 -25.39
C ALA A 371 -35.35 -11.84 -24.15
N LEU A 372 -36.36 -12.69 -24.28
CA LEU A 372 -37.18 -13.15 -23.15
C LEU A 372 -36.36 -13.86 -22.08
N LYS A 373 -35.36 -14.66 -22.48
CA LYS A 373 -34.47 -15.33 -21.55
C LYS A 373 -33.67 -14.34 -20.70
N TYR A 374 -33.09 -13.30 -21.33
CA TYR A 374 -32.30 -12.31 -20.62
C TYR A 374 -33.16 -11.39 -19.75
N TRP A 375 -34.31 -10.92 -20.22
CA TRP A 375 -35.24 -10.12 -19.43
C TRP A 375 -35.78 -10.87 -18.21
N LYS A 376 -36.12 -12.14 -18.34
CA LYS A 376 -36.48 -13.00 -17.19
C LYS A 376 -35.35 -13.11 -16.19
N LYS A 377 -34.12 -13.31 -16.65
CA LYS A 377 -32.93 -13.40 -15.80
C LYS A 377 -32.72 -12.12 -15.01
N ALA A 378 -32.80 -10.95 -15.65
CA ALA A 378 -32.68 -9.64 -14.98
C ALA A 378 -33.80 -9.42 -13.96
N PHE A 379 -35.06 -9.74 -14.33
CA PHE A 379 -36.21 -9.60 -13.45
C PHE A 379 -36.10 -10.45 -12.16
N TYR A 380 -35.73 -11.73 -12.27
CA TYR A 380 -35.58 -12.60 -11.10
C TYR A 380 -34.45 -12.14 -10.18
N ARG A 381 -33.35 -11.65 -10.72
CA ARG A 381 -32.26 -11.07 -9.93
C ARG A 381 -32.69 -9.84 -9.14
N LYS A 382 -33.39 -8.90 -9.77
CA LYS A 382 -33.94 -7.72 -9.07
C LYS A 382 -34.87 -8.11 -7.91
N GLN A 383 -35.71 -9.14 -8.06
CA GLN A 383 -36.55 -9.64 -6.98
C GLN A 383 -35.76 -10.25 -5.83
N THR A 384 -34.70 -11.00 -6.12
CA THR A 384 -33.84 -11.62 -5.10
C THR A 384 -33.13 -10.57 -4.27
N ILE A 385 -32.62 -9.52 -4.90
CA ILE A 385 -31.95 -8.39 -4.22
C ILE A 385 -32.94 -7.58 -3.37
N ALA A 386 -34.16 -7.34 -3.88
CA ALA A 386 -35.21 -6.64 -3.13
C ALA A 386 -35.71 -7.44 -1.92
N GLY A 387 -35.75 -8.80 -2.03
CA GLY A 387 -36.13 -9.68 -0.92
C GLY A 387 -35.06 -9.87 0.16
N GLN A 388 -33.80 -9.54 -0.13
CA GLN A 388 -32.68 -9.60 0.83
C GLN A 388 -32.46 -8.30 1.61
N ARG A 389 -33.12 -7.19 1.26
CA ARG A 389 -33.13 -5.99 2.10
C ARG A 389 -34.03 -6.24 3.31
N PRO A 390 -33.54 -6.23 4.57
CA PRO A 390 -34.41 -6.33 5.74
C PRO A 390 -35.38 -5.16 5.69
N GLY A 391 -36.67 -5.49 5.84
CA GLY A 391 -37.79 -4.60 5.63
C GLY A 391 -37.63 -3.23 6.25
N THR A 392 -37.67 -2.21 5.42
CA THR A 392 -38.17 -0.90 5.83
C THR A 392 -39.68 -1.06 5.97
N LEU A 393 -40.14 -1.23 7.21
CA LEU A 393 -41.54 -1.12 7.58
C LEU A 393 -42.08 0.25 7.09
N CYS A 394 -43.06 0.17 6.21
CA CYS A 394 -43.98 1.29 5.96
C CYS A 394 -44.66 1.68 7.28
N HIS A 395 -44.42 2.88 7.76
CA HIS A 395 -45.35 3.71 8.51
C HIS A 395 -45.30 5.14 8.01
#